data_6e2ed59d59e99d4bc48150f644b8bd19
#
_entry.id   6e2ed59d59e99d4bc48150f644b8bd19
#
_cell.length_a   1.000
_cell.length_b   1.000
_cell.length_c   1.000
_cell.angle_alpha   90.00
_cell.angle_beta   90.00
_cell.angle_gamma   90.00
#
_symmetry.space_group_name_H-M   'P 1'
#
loop_
_entity.id
_entity.type
_entity.pdbx_description
1 polymer ?
#
loop_
_entity_poly.entity_id
_entity_poly.type
_entity_poly.pdbx_seq_one_letter_code
_entity_poly.pdbx_strand_id
1 'polypeptide(L)'
;MTAPADSFSLRRMPSITALFGMEKLVPEKARALGIVYASSIALMMGVNFIQPALPALTQPFQVSDAQLSWVMTVFTAPAIVLSPIFGVIADLYGRRLLLALGLIAFGIFGAAMAFAPNFGWLLAFRTLQGVAFSAVIPLTIVLIGDLLEGDSEIGGQGLKVFLDRIGYLVFPPLGGLLAAVAWFWPFVFYVLTIPVGLAAFYWMPETKGKRSERTMTYLGDILRLTRHPRLVIAFSAGFLRFFLDYGFLTYFPLFLVRTHGISTATAGLLYVFFSIGAMMTSSQAGRIAAGCDKANILFVAFAISGAAVLAVPFLPGIGLVGGALFFYGLANGVISPMQKSLLTQNAPAELRGGIVSFDRLIQQVSKTTSTAIVGLLLVSTELPTIFWLLGILSFASVGLMACLLPRAQRAISTPTVS
;
A
#
# COMPACT_ATOMS: atom_id res chain seq x y z
N MET A 1 -50.97 33.81 23.88
CA MET A 1 -50.28 32.51 23.89
C MET A 1 -49.47 32.42 22.61
N THR A 2 -48.21 32.84 22.66
CA THR A 2 -47.27 32.80 21.53
C THR A 2 -46.34 31.65 21.77
N ALA A 3 -46.35 30.68 20.86
CA ALA A 3 -45.44 29.53 20.86
C ALA A 3 -43.98 30.01 20.61
N PRO A 4 -42.96 29.45 21.27
CA PRO A 4 -41.60 29.81 20.98
C PRO A 4 -41.16 29.15 19.66
N ALA A 5 -40.54 29.93 18.79
CA ALA A 5 -39.87 29.48 17.58
C ALA A 5 -38.68 28.61 17.96
N ASP A 6 -38.74 27.34 17.72
CA ASP A 6 -37.62 26.41 17.80
C ASP A 6 -36.51 26.88 16.84
N SER A 7 -35.45 27.40 17.39
CA SER A 7 -34.21 27.68 16.66
C SER A 7 -33.62 26.37 16.19
N PHE A 8 -33.75 26.11 14.92
CA PHE A 8 -33.04 25.03 14.21
C PHE A 8 -31.53 25.33 14.33
N SER A 9 -30.90 24.86 15.41
CA SER A 9 -29.46 24.94 15.58
C SER A 9 -28.85 24.04 14.52
N LEU A 10 -28.26 24.63 13.48
CA LEU A 10 -27.34 23.96 12.58
C LEU A 10 -26.28 23.25 13.44
N ARG A 11 -26.47 21.96 13.73
CA ARG A 11 -25.43 21.13 14.35
C ARG A 11 -24.22 21.25 13.44
N ARG A 12 -23.18 21.95 13.91
CA ARG A 12 -21.88 21.98 13.24
C ARG A 12 -21.50 20.53 12.99
N MET A 13 -21.28 20.16 11.72
CA MET A 13 -20.76 18.84 11.39
C MET A 13 -19.48 18.63 12.21
N PRO A 14 -19.36 17.49 12.91
CA PRO A 14 -18.14 17.21 13.68
C PRO A 14 -16.93 17.33 12.76
N SER A 15 -15.86 17.94 13.24
CA SER A 15 -14.60 18.00 12.49
C SER A 15 -14.15 16.57 12.16
N ILE A 16 -13.48 16.37 11.03
CA ILE A 16 -12.97 15.05 10.64
C ILE A 16 -12.14 14.42 11.76
N THR A 17 -11.39 15.23 12.50
CA THR A 17 -10.61 14.79 13.68
C THR A 17 -11.49 14.29 14.82
N ALA A 18 -12.65 14.91 15.02
CA ALA A 18 -13.62 14.50 16.04
C ALA A 18 -14.24 13.12 15.72
N LEU A 19 -14.48 12.81 14.44
CA LEU A 19 -14.95 11.50 13.99
C LEU A 19 -13.99 10.36 14.33
N PHE A 20 -12.69 10.67 14.50
CA PHE A 20 -11.63 9.71 14.85
C PHE A 20 -11.18 9.83 16.31
N GLY A 21 -11.97 10.44 17.20
CA GLY A 21 -11.68 10.54 18.63
C GLY A 21 -10.55 11.50 19.00
N MET A 22 -10.23 12.46 18.13
CA MET A 22 -9.13 13.43 18.32
C MET A 22 -9.65 14.85 18.63
N GLU A 23 -10.60 14.97 19.55
CA GLU A 23 -11.35 16.23 19.78
C GLU A 23 -10.55 17.39 20.44
N LYS A 24 -9.42 17.10 21.10
CA LYS A 24 -8.68 18.09 21.92
C LYS A 24 -7.19 18.16 21.60
N LEU A 25 -6.85 18.31 20.33
CA LEU A 25 -5.45 18.48 19.97
C LEU A 25 -4.98 19.92 20.15
N VAL A 26 -3.85 20.11 20.81
CA VAL A 26 -3.13 21.38 20.84
C VAL A 26 -2.77 21.76 19.39
N PRO A 27 -2.88 23.04 19.00
CA PRO A 27 -2.65 23.48 17.61
C PRO A 27 -1.32 23.03 17.00
N GLU A 28 -0.27 22.91 17.79
CA GLU A 28 1.04 22.43 17.37
C GLU A 28 1.00 20.95 16.98
N LYS A 29 0.38 20.09 17.82
CA LYS A 29 0.21 18.65 17.51
C LYS A 29 -0.72 18.45 16.30
N ALA A 30 -1.77 19.25 16.17
CA ALA A 30 -2.68 19.19 15.02
C ALA A 30 -1.95 19.52 13.71
N ARG A 31 -1.07 20.54 13.72
CA ARG A 31 -0.22 20.91 12.58
C ARG A 31 0.75 19.80 12.22
N ALA A 32 1.44 19.24 13.22
CA ALA A 32 2.39 18.15 13.02
C ALA A 32 1.69 16.91 12.41
N LEU A 33 0.53 16.51 12.93
CA LEU A 33 -0.28 15.45 12.37
C LEU A 33 -0.73 15.74 10.93
N GLY A 34 -1.13 16.98 10.64
CA GLY A 34 -1.46 17.41 9.29
C GLY A 34 -0.30 17.20 8.32
N ILE A 35 0.94 17.50 8.72
CA ILE A 35 2.16 17.26 7.93
C ILE A 35 2.36 15.75 7.73
N VAL A 36 2.19 14.92 8.76
CA VAL A 36 2.34 13.46 8.66
C VAL A 36 1.31 12.86 7.70
N TYR A 37 0.06 13.31 7.76
CA TYR A 37 -1.00 12.86 6.84
C TYR A 37 -0.75 13.32 5.41
N ALA A 38 -0.34 14.57 5.20
CA ALA A 38 0.05 15.08 3.90
C ALA A 38 1.24 14.28 3.32
N SER A 39 2.21 13.91 4.16
CA SER A 39 3.33 13.05 3.79
C SER A 39 2.86 11.66 3.35
N SER A 40 1.91 11.05 4.08
CA SER A 40 1.35 9.75 3.72
C SER A 40 0.64 9.80 2.37
N ILE A 41 -0.19 10.82 2.14
CA ILE A 41 -0.88 11.03 0.87
C ILE A 41 0.14 11.24 -0.26
N ALA A 42 1.16 12.08 -0.05
CA ALA A 42 2.21 12.35 -1.03
C ALA A 42 2.95 11.07 -1.46
N LEU A 43 3.24 10.16 -0.53
CA LEU A 43 3.87 8.88 -0.83
C LEU A 43 2.99 7.96 -1.67
N MET A 44 1.65 8.06 -1.56
CA MET A 44 0.73 7.26 -2.38
C MET A 44 0.84 7.61 -3.88
N MET A 45 1.27 8.82 -4.22
CA MET A 45 1.56 9.19 -5.62
C MET A 45 2.66 8.31 -6.22
N GLY A 46 3.65 7.88 -5.42
CA GLY A 46 4.82 7.12 -5.89
C GLY A 46 4.50 5.87 -6.70
N VAL A 47 3.42 5.19 -6.40
CA VAL A 47 2.95 4.00 -7.11
C VAL A 47 1.74 4.32 -7.97
N ASN A 48 0.74 4.95 -7.36
CA ASN A 48 -0.60 5.06 -7.94
C ASN A 48 -0.68 6.00 -9.16
N PHE A 49 0.20 6.99 -9.27
CA PHE A 49 0.30 7.83 -10.49
C PHE A 49 0.93 7.07 -11.64
N ILE A 50 1.96 6.28 -11.35
CA ILE A 50 2.81 5.69 -12.37
C ILE A 50 2.18 4.46 -13.00
N GLN A 51 1.44 3.64 -12.24
CA GLN A 51 0.81 2.43 -12.79
C GLN A 51 -0.02 2.72 -14.05
N PRO A 52 -1.00 3.63 -14.04
CA PRO A 52 -1.77 3.95 -15.25
C PRO A 52 -0.99 4.76 -16.30
N ALA A 53 0.12 5.39 -15.92
CA ALA A 53 0.97 6.15 -16.81
C ALA A 53 2.04 5.31 -17.54
N LEU A 54 2.31 4.07 -17.10
CA LEU A 54 3.34 3.20 -17.69
C LEU A 54 3.23 3.06 -19.21
N PRO A 55 2.03 2.85 -19.80
CA PRO A 55 1.92 2.72 -21.26
C PRO A 55 2.42 3.95 -22.02
N ALA A 56 2.27 5.15 -21.43
CA ALA A 56 2.70 6.40 -22.07
C ALA A 56 4.23 6.54 -22.20
N LEU A 57 5.00 5.74 -21.45
CA LEU A 57 6.47 5.77 -21.50
C LEU A 57 7.06 4.98 -22.68
N THR A 58 6.27 4.10 -23.30
CA THR A 58 6.74 3.18 -24.35
C THR A 58 7.31 3.95 -25.55
N GLN A 59 6.55 4.92 -26.06
CA GLN A 59 6.94 5.66 -27.27
C GLN A 59 8.10 6.64 -27.03
N PRO A 60 8.06 7.52 -25.99
CA PRO A 60 9.13 8.48 -25.76
C PRO A 60 10.50 7.84 -25.52
N PHE A 61 10.52 6.68 -24.86
CA PHE A 61 11.76 6.00 -24.50
C PHE A 61 12.07 4.79 -25.38
N GLN A 62 11.20 4.43 -26.33
CA GLN A 62 11.34 3.28 -27.24
C GLN A 62 11.64 1.97 -26.48
N VAL A 63 10.94 1.76 -25.37
CA VAL A 63 11.13 0.59 -24.48
C VAL A 63 10.04 -0.43 -24.67
N SER A 64 10.39 -1.72 -24.45
CA SER A 64 9.46 -2.82 -24.46
C SER A 64 8.61 -2.86 -23.17
N ASP A 65 7.50 -3.57 -23.23
CA ASP A 65 6.61 -3.79 -22.08
C ASP A 65 7.36 -4.47 -20.91
N ALA A 66 8.31 -5.37 -21.22
CA ALA A 66 9.19 -6.00 -20.23
C ALA A 66 10.10 -4.96 -19.53
N GLN A 67 10.64 -4.00 -20.26
CA GLN A 67 11.49 -2.96 -19.68
C GLN A 67 10.73 -2.00 -18.78
N LEU A 68 9.43 -1.76 -19.03
CA LEU A 68 8.59 -0.92 -18.16
C LEU A 68 8.50 -1.45 -16.72
N SER A 69 8.67 -2.77 -16.52
CA SER A 69 8.69 -3.38 -15.19
C SER A 69 9.75 -2.78 -14.27
N TRP A 70 10.89 -2.39 -14.83
CA TRP A 70 11.99 -1.81 -14.07
C TRP A 70 11.60 -0.49 -13.39
N VAL A 71 10.69 0.28 -13.97
CA VAL A 71 10.19 1.54 -13.35
C VAL A 71 9.60 1.29 -11.96
N MET A 72 8.89 0.18 -11.77
CA MET A 72 8.31 -0.19 -10.47
C MET A 72 9.30 -0.95 -9.60
N THR A 73 10.11 -1.82 -10.19
CA THR A 73 11.08 -2.64 -9.47
C THR A 73 12.15 -1.80 -8.80
N VAL A 74 12.80 -0.87 -9.53
CA VAL A 74 13.87 -0.01 -8.99
C VAL A 74 13.36 0.98 -7.94
N PHE A 75 12.06 1.31 -7.99
CA PHE A 75 11.43 2.15 -6.97
C PHE A 75 11.18 1.41 -5.66
N THR A 76 10.74 0.14 -5.73
CA THR A 76 10.40 -0.64 -4.53
C THR A 76 11.59 -1.37 -3.92
N ALA A 77 12.59 -1.73 -4.70
CA ALA A 77 13.76 -2.51 -4.27
C ALA A 77 14.56 -1.84 -3.14
N PRO A 78 14.88 -0.54 -3.17
CA PRO A 78 15.63 0.10 -2.10
C PRO A 78 14.98 -0.07 -0.72
N ALA A 79 13.64 -0.08 -0.66
CA ALA A 79 12.92 -0.16 0.61
C ALA A 79 13.10 -1.49 1.34
N ILE A 80 13.49 -2.57 0.66
CA ILE A 80 13.76 -3.87 1.28
C ILE A 80 14.92 -3.75 2.27
N VAL A 81 15.98 -3.07 1.87
CA VAL A 81 17.21 -2.95 2.67
C VAL A 81 17.24 -1.65 3.47
N LEU A 82 16.84 -0.55 2.84
CA LEU A 82 17.03 0.79 3.41
C LEU A 82 15.97 1.18 4.43
N SER A 83 14.73 0.65 4.38
CA SER A 83 13.71 1.04 5.37
C SER A 83 14.09 0.68 6.81
N PRO A 84 14.65 -0.50 7.13
CA PRO A 84 15.16 -0.78 8.47
C PRO A 84 16.33 0.13 8.87
N ILE A 85 17.25 0.42 7.93
CA ILE A 85 18.42 1.29 8.16
C ILE A 85 17.96 2.71 8.48
N PHE A 86 17.03 3.25 7.69
CA PHE A 86 16.47 4.58 7.94
C PHE A 86 15.67 4.65 9.24
N GLY A 87 15.04 3.55 9.68
CA GLY A 87 14.43 3.46 11.00
C GLY A 87 15.46 3.73 12.12
N VAL A 88 16.62 3.07 12.06
CA VAL A 88 17.73 3.29 13.01
C VAL A 88 18.27 4.70 12.91
N ILE A 89 18.49 5.22 11.70
CA ILE A 89 18.95 6.59 11.47
C ILE A 89 17.98 7.60 12.08
N ALA A 90 16.67 7.40 11.91
CA ALA A 90 15.64 8.25 12.47
C ALA A 90 15.66 8.28 14.01
N ASP A 91 15.90 7.14 14.64
CA ASP A 91 15.98 7.05 16.09
C ASP A 91 17.26 7.70 16.67
N LEU A 92 18.37 7.69 15.90
CA LEU A 92 19.66 8.27 16.31
C LEU A 92 19.73 9.78 16.05
N TYR A 93 19.35 10.23 14.87
CA TYR A 93 19.57 11.60 14.41
C TYR A 93 18.32 12.48 14.48
N GLY A 94 17.14 11.87 14.74
CA GLY A 94 15.87 12.55 14.80
C GLY A 94 15.00 12.31 13.57
N ARG A 95 13.69 12.34 13.78
CA ARG A 95 12.69 11.94 12.79
C ARG A 95 12.28 13.07 11.86
N ARG A 96 12.31 14.31 12.37
CA ARG A 96 11.94 15.53 11.62
C ARG A 96 12.81 15.73 10.39
N LEU A 97 14.13 15.71 10.58
CA LEU A 97 15.09 15.96 9.49
C LEU A 97 14.99 14.89 8.41
N LEU A 98 14.89 13.61 8.82
CA LEU A 98 14.78 12.51 7.86
C LEU A 98 13.46 12.55 7.09
N LEU A 99 12.34 12.90 7.73
CA LEU A 99 11.05 13.12 7.06
C LEU A 99 11.14 14.25 6.03
N ALA A 100 11.69 15.39 6.43
CA ALA A 100 11.80 16.58 5.59
C ALA A 100 12.68 16.32 4.36
N LEU A 101 13.91 15.84 4.57
CA LEU A 101 14.85 15.54 3.48
C LEU A 101 14.34 14.44 2.57
N GLY A 102 13.71 13.40 3.14
CA GLY A 102 13.11 12.32 2.38
C GLY A 102 11.99 12.82 1.46
N LEU A 103 11.08 13.68 1.93
CA LEU A 103 10.00 14.24 1.11
C LEU A 103 10.52 15.19 0.03
N ILE A 104 11.50 16.04 0.35
CA ILE A 104 12.13 16.95 -0.62
C ILE A 104 12.83 16.13 -1.70
N ALA A 105 13.64 15.15 -1.32
CA ALA A 105 14.33 14.27 -2.26
C ALA A 105 13.34 13.47 -3.12
N PHE A 106 12.26 12.94 -2.52
CA PHE A 106 11.19 12.25 -3.24
C PHE A 106 10.56 13.14 -4.31
N GLY A 107 10.32 14.42 -4.00
CA GLY A 107 9.77 15.40 -4.94
C GLY A 107 10.76 15.77 -6.04
N ILE A 108 12.00 16.07 -5.67
CA ILE A 108 13.05 16.47 -6.64
C ILE A 108 13.32 15.33 -7.63
N PHE A 109 13.61 14.12 -7.15
CA PHE A 109 13.90 12.99 -8.03
C PHE A 109 12.66 12.53 -8.80
N GLY A 110 11.46 12.67 -8.19
CA GLY A 110 10.19 12.44 -8.86
C GLY A 110 10.00 13.39 -10.05
N ALA A 111 10.18 14.69 -9.84
CA ALA A 111 10.05 15.70 -10.88
C ALA A 111 11.17 15.63 -11.93
N ALA A 112 12.39 15.26 -11.52
CA ALA A 112 13.53 15.12 -12.43
C ALA A 112 13.29 14.08 -13.55
N MET A 113 12.44 13.08 -13.31
CA MET A 113 12.06 12.11 -14.35
C MET A 113 11.37 12.75 -15.55
N ALA A 114 10.67 13.89 -15.36
CA ALA A 114 10.05 14.61 -16.47
C ALA A 114 11.08 15.17 -17.48
N PHE A 115 12.31 15.32 -17.05
CA PHE A 115 13.44 15.84 -17.85
C PHE A 115 14.46 14.75 -18.21
N ALA A 116 14.12 13.46 -18.01
CA ALA A 116 15.02 12.36 -18.29
C ALA A 116 15.35 12.27 -19.79
N PRO A 117 16.62 12.36 -20.21
CA PRO A 117 16.99 12.32 -21.63
C PRO A 117 16.86 10.93 -22.25
N ASN A 118 16.87 9.89 -21.43
CA ASN A 118 16.70 8.50 -21.84
C ASN A 118 16.16 7.65 -20.69
N PHE A 119 15.80 6.42 -21.00
CA PHE A 119 15.22 5.49 -20.02
C PHE A 119 16.16 5.16 -18.85
N GLY A 120 17.46 5.12 -19.07
CA GLY A 120 18.45 4.88 -18.00
C GLY A 120 18.45 5.99 -16.94
N TRP A 121 18.37 7.25 -17.34
CA TRP A 121 18.24 8.37 -16.43
C TRP A 121 16.90 8.36 -15.70
N LEU A 122 15.81 7.99 -16.37
CA LEU A 122 14.52 7.82 -15.73
C LEU A 122 14.60 6.77 -14.61
N LEU A 123 15.22 5.62 -14.87
CA LEU A 123 15.42 4.56 -13.87
C LEU A 123 16.35 5.02 -12.72
N ALA A 124 17.40 5.79 -13.01
CA ALA A 124 18.29 6.35 -11.99
C ALA A 124 17.55 7.29 -11.04
N PHE A 125 16.79 8.26 -11.59
CA PHE A 125 15.96 9.14 -10.76
C PHE A 125 14.88 8.36 -10.00
N ARG A 126 14.30 7.34 -10.62
CA ARG A 126 13.30 6.48 -9.99
C ARG A 126 13.88 5.69 -8.82
N THR A 127 15.12 5.21 -8.94
CA THR A 127 15.84 4.52 -7.85
C THR A 127 16.09 5.48 -6.69
N LEU A 128 16.57 6.70 -6.96
CA LEU A 128 16.81 7.72 -5.93
C LEU A 128 15.49 8.14 -5.24
N GLN A 129 14.40 8.23 -6.00
CA GLN A 129 13.05 8.45 -5.44
C GLN A 129 12.64 7.28 -4.53
N GLY A 130 12.97 6.03 -4.90
CA GLY A 130 12.74 4.84 -4.08
C GLY A 130 13.55 4.83 -2.78
N VAL A 131 14.79 5.32 -2.81
CA VAL A 131 15.61 5.55 -1.60
C VAL A 131 14.92 6.56 -0.67
N ALA A 132 14.48 7.69 -1.20
CA ALA A 132 13.75 8.70 -0.45
C ALA A 132 12.42 8.16 0.12
N PHE A 133 11.67 7.39 -0.67
CA PHE A 133 10.44 6.70 -0.23
C PHE A 133 10.70 5.76 0.94
N SER A 134 11.80 5.01 0.91
CA SER A 134 12.15 4.05 1.97
C SER A 134 12.46 4.72 3.31
N ALA A 135 12.92 5.98 3.29
CA ALA A 135 13.14 6.78 4.49
C ALA A 135 11.84 7.28 5.12
N VAL A 136 10.89 7.71 4.29
CA VAL A 136 9.68 8.41 4.77
C VAL A 136 8.57 7.44 5.20
N ILE A 137 8.40 6.31 4.50
CA ILE A 137 7.24 5.41 4.72
C ILE A 137 7.11 4.88 6.17
N PRO A 138 8.17 4.44 6.86
CA PRO A 138 8.05 4.01 8.26
C PRO A 138 7.74 5.18 9.18
N LEU A 139 8.26 6.39 8.89
CA LEU A 139 8.11 7.56 9.73
C LEU A 139 6.65 8.02 9.83
N THR A 140 5.86 7.90 8.77
CA THR A 140 4.44 8.31 8.80
C THR A 140 3.62 7.58 9.84
N ILE A 141 4.04 6.38 10.26
CA ILE A 141 3.34 5.58 11.26
C ILE A 141 3.91 5.85 12.65
N VAL A 142 5.23 5.87 12.74
CA VAL A 142 5.94 6.09 14.01
C VAL A 142 5.62 7.47 14.58
N LEU A 143 5.60 8.50 13.73
CA LEU A 143 5.29 9.88 14.15
C LEU A 143 3.85 10.04 14.67
N ILE A 144 2.88 9.26 14.19
CA ILE A 144 1.54 9.26 14.77
C ILE A 144 1.59 8.75 16.20
N GLY A 145 2.32 7.66 16.48
CA GLY A 145 2.50 7.14 17.83
C GLY A 145 3.32 8.04 18.76
N ASP A 146 4.24 8.88 18.20
CA ASP A 146 4.96 9.88 19.01
C ASP A 146 4.10 11.08 19.40
N LEU A 147 3.16 11.46 18.54
CA LEU A 147 2.32 12.64 18.72
C LEU A 147 1.04 12.35 19.51
N LEU A 148 0.56 11.11 19.45
CA LEU A 148 -0.69 10.65 20.05
C LEU A 148 -0.46 9.47 21.00
N GLU A 149 -1.32 9.35 22.01
CA GLU A 149 -1.27 8.28 23.00
C GLU A 149 -2.65 7.60 23.16
N GLY A 150 -2.65 6.33 23.54
CA GLY A 150 -3.88 5.57 23.85
C GLY A 150 -4.87 5.53 22.69
N ASP A 151 -6.15 5.78 22.98
CA ASP A 151 -7.24 5.71 22.00
C ASP A 151 -7.07 6.74 20.87
N SER A 152 -6.45 7.90 21.13
CA SER A 152 -6.16 8.91 20.12
C SER A 152 -5.13 8.43 19.09
N GLU A 153 -4.16 7.61 19.48
CA GLU A 153 -3.21 6.98 18.55
C GLU A 153 -3.94 6.04 17.60
N ILE A 154 -4.86 5.21 18.13
CA ILE A 154 -5.69 4.30 17.32
C ILE A 154 -6.50 5.10 16.29
N GLY A 155 -7.13 6.18 16.74
CA GLY A 155 -7.86 7.11 15.86
C GLY A 155 -6.98 7.74 14.79
N GLY A 156 -5.78 8.19 15.17
CA GLY A 156 -4.78 8.77 14.25
C GLY A 156 -4.31 7.79 13.18
N GLN A 157 -4.01 6.55 13.56
CA GLN A 157 -3.68 5.48 12.59
C GLN A 157 -4.88 5.14 11.69
N GLY A 158 -6.10 5.15 12.24
CA GLY A 158 -7.34 4.96 11.50
C GLY A 158 -7.54 6.04 10.43
N LEU A 159 -7.35 7.31 10.79
CA LEU A 159 -7.43 8.43 9.84
C LEU A 159 -6.36 8.31 8.75
N LYS A 160 -5.13 7.92 9.09
CA LYS A 160 -4.09 7.65 8.09
C LYS A 160 -4.54 6.61 7.08
N VAL A 161 -5.06 5.46 7.54
CA VAL A 161 -5.55 4.40 6.66
C VAL A 161 -6.68 4.90 5.76
N PHE A 162 -7.59 5.70 6.29
CA PHE A 162 -8.69 6.31 5.52
C PHE A 162 -8.15 7.23 4.41
N LEU A 163 -7.19 8.10 4.73
CA LEU A 163 -6.55 9.00 3.76
C LEU A 163 -5.75 8.24 2.70
N ASP A 164 -5.06 7.15 3.08
CA ASP A 164 -4.39 6.27 2.12
C ASP A 164 -5.40 5.65 1.13
N ARG A 165 -6.62 5.28 1.60
CA ARG A 165 -7.70 4.78 0.71
C ARG A 165 -8.20 5.83 -0.27
N ILE A 166 -8.30 7.09 0.16
CA ILE A 166 -8.60 8.21 -0.75
C ILE A 166 -7.49 8.33 -1.81
N GLY A 167 -6.23 8.19 -1.43
CA GLY A 167 -5.11 8.17 -2.37
C GLY A 167 -5.24 7.08 -3.45
N TYR A 168 -5.64 5.88 -3.07
CA TYR A 168 -5.91 4.79 -4.03
C TYR A 168 -7.11 5.07 -4.95
N LEU A 169 -8.09 5.85 -4.49
CA LEU A 169 -9.25 6.23 -5.30
C LEU A 169 -8.92 7.34 -6.31
N VAL A 170 -8.12 8.32 -5.90
CA VAL A 170 -7.91 9.57 -6.64
C VAL A 170 -6.68 9.49 -7.55
N PHE A 171 -5.58 8.92 -7.09
CA PHE A 171 -4.31 9.01 -7.81
C PHE A 171 -4.22 8.20 -9.09
N PRO A 172 -4.77 6.97 -9.21
CA PRO A 172 -4.72 6.27 -10.49
C PRO A 172 -5.50 6.99 -11.61
N PRO A 173 -6.76 7.46 -11.40
CA PRO A 173 -7.44 8.27 -12.39
C PRO A 173 -6.67 9.53 -12.79
N LEU A 174 -6.13 10.24 -11.80
CA LEU A 174 -5.38 11.47 -12.03
C LEU A 174 -4.07 11.19 -12.79
N GLY A 175 -3.34 10.15 -12.41
CA GLY A 175 -2.11 9.72 -13.11
C GLY A 175 -2.37 9.34 -14.55
N GLY A 176 -3.46 8.61 -14.82
CA GLY A 176 -3.87 8.24 -16.18
C GLY A 176 -4.30 9.45 -17.03
N LEU A 177 -5.05 10.38 -16.44
CA LEU A 177 -5.44 11.64 -17.11
C LEU A 177 -4.22 12.50 -17.44
N LEU A 178 -3.31 12.69 -16.50
CA LEU A 178 -2.08 13.44 -16.71
C LEU A 178 -1.21 12.82 -17.81
N ALA A 179 -1.07 11.49 -17.78
CA ALA A 179 -0.30 10.76 -18.79
C ALA A 179 -0.96 10.80 -20.19
N ALA A 180 -2.28 10.93 -20.27
CA ALA A 180 -2.99 11.11 -21.54
C ALA A 180 -2.72 12.48 -22.17
N VAL A 181 -2.44 13.50 -21.37
CA VAL A 181 -2.04 14.84 -21.87
C VAL A 181 -0.60 14.79 -22.35
N ALA A 182 0.34 14.34 -21.51
CA ALA A 182 1.72 14.06 -21.91
C ALA A 182 2.36 13.14 -20.87
N TRP A 183 3.27 12.27 -21.33
CA TRP A 183 3.95 11.25 -20.53
C TRP A 183 4.66 11.80 -19.29
N PHE A 184 5.13 13.04 -19.32
CA PHE A 184 5.93 13.68 -18.27
C PHE A 184 5.09 14.33 -17.16
N TRP A 185 3.81 14.65 -17.38
CA TRP A 185 2.98 15.33 -16.40
C TRP A 185 2.86 14.59 -15.06
N PRO A 186 2.66 13.27 -15.01
CA PRO A 186 2.62 12.55 -13.71
C PRO A 186 3.90 12.76 -12.88
N PHE A 187 5.04 12.94 -13.54
CA PHE A 187 6.32 13.19 -12.87
C PHE A 187 6.43 14.62 -12.33
N VAL A 188 5.98 15.62 -13.09
CA VAL A 188 5.98 17.02 -12.64
C VAL A 188 5.19 17.19 -11.35
N PHE A 189 4.10 16.47 -11.17
CA PHE A 189 3.26 16.58 -9.97
C PHE A 189 3.98 16.16 -8.69
N TYR A 190 5.07 15.41 -8.74
CA TYR A 190 5.86 15.12 -7.55
C TYR A 190 6.46 16.37 -6.89
N VAL A 191 6.58 17.49 -7.60
CA VAL A 191 6.99 18.79 -7.02
C VAL A 191 6.11 19.16 -5.82
N LEU A 192 4.82 18.77 -5.81
CA LEU A 192 3.90 19.05 -4.71
C LEU A 192 4.32 18.43 -3.36
N THR A 193 5.23 17.45 -3.37
CA THR A 193 5.77 16.89 -2.13
C THR A 193 6.85 17.76 -1.49
N ILE A 194 7.49 18.66 -2.24
CA ILE A 194 8.54 19.56 -1.75
C ILE A 194 8.00 20.53 -0.70
N PRO A 195 6.87 21.26 -0.93
CA PRO A 195 6.26 22.09 0.12
C PRO A 195 5.93 21.33 1.40
N VAL A 196 5.48 20.06 1.28
CA VAL A 196 5.21 19.20 2.45
C VAL A 196 6.50 18.91 3.21
N GLY A 197 7.59 18.63 2.50
CA GLY A 197 8.92 18.43 3.08
C GLY A 197 9.46 19.69 3.75
N LEU A 198 9.29 20.87 3.15
CA LEU A 198 9.63 22.15 3.76
C LEU A 198 8.78 22.41 5.00
N ALA A 199 7.47 22.14 4.94
CA ALA A 199 6.60 22.23 6.11
C ALA A 199 7.07 21.32 7.26
N ALA A 200 7.51 20.10 6.94
CA ALA A 200 8.10 19.19 7.92
C ALA A 200 9.39 19.77 8.51
N PHE A 201 10.24 20.39 7.69
CA PHE A 201 11.47 20.99 8.16
C PHE A 201 11.25 22.13 9.14
N TYR A 202 10.30 23.03 8.87
CA TYR A 202 10.10 24.25 9.67
C TYR A 202 9.13 24.05 10.86
N TRP A 203 8.11 23.20 10.72
CA TRP A 203 6.99 23.16 11.66
C TRP A 203 6.80 21.84 12.37
N MET A 204 7.55 20.79 12.02
CA MET A 204 7.46 19.52 12.72
C MET A 204 8.28 19.58 14.02
N PRO A 205 7.73 19.20 15.20
CA PRO A 205 8.53 19.05 16.41
C PRO A 205 9.53 17.89 16.23
N GLU A 206 10.71 18.02 16.85
CA GLU A 206 11.67 16.92 16.86
C GLU A 206 11.23 15.84 17.82
N THR A 207 11.09 14.62 17.31
CA THR A 207 10.83 13.44 18.13
C THR A 207 11.99 12.46 17.99
N LYS A 208 12.51 11.99 19.12
CA LYS A 208 13.59 10.99 19.16
C LYS A 208 13.05 9.68 19.71
N GLY A 209 13.39 8.58 19.07
CA GLY A 209 13.06 7.24 19.56
C GLY A 209 13.74 6.95 20.89
N LYS A 210 13.07 6.18 21.77
CA LYS A 210 13.73 5.57 22.93
C LYS A 210 14.62 4.43 22.41
N ARG A 211 15.92 4.50 22.69
CA ARG A 211 16.88 3.47 22.30
C ARG A 211 16.48 2.12 22.92
N SER A 212 16.11 1.16 22.09
CA SER A 212 15.81 -0.19 22.55
C SER A 212 17.12 -0.99 22.60
N GLU A 213 17.51 -1.43 23.79
CA GLU A 213 18.75 -2.23 24.01
C GLU A 213 18.59 -3.73 23.65
N ARG A 214 17.40 -4.16 23.21
CA ARG A 214 17.07 -5.59 23.03
C ARG A 214 17.08 -6.04 21.56
N THR A 215 18.23 -6.07 20.88
CA THR A 215 18.18 -6.29 19.42
C THR A 215 18.37 -7.74 18.97
N MET A 216 19.25 -8.54 19.59
CA MET A 216 19.59 -9.87 19.05
C MET A 216 18.70 -11.01 19.53
N THR A 217 18.35 -11.07 20.80
CA THR A 217 17.42 -12.08 21.33
C THR A 217 16.02 -11.90 20.74
N TYR A 218 15.60 -10.64 20.57
CA TYR A 218 14.33 -10.26 19.99
C TYR A 218 14.16 -10.71 18.53
N LEU A 219 15.21 -10.61 17.70
CA LEU A 219 15.19 -11.11 16.32
C LEU A 219 15.09 -12.65 16.27
N GLY A 220 15.79 -13.34 17.17
CA GLY A 220 15.72 -14.80 17.28
C GLY A 220 14.31 -15.27 17.62
N ASP A 221 13.64 -14.61 18.57
CA ASP A 221 12.28 -14.93 19.00
C ASP A 221 11.26 -14.67 17.88
N ILE A 222 11.41 -13.57 17.13
CA ILE A 222 10.58 -13.28 15.96
C ILE A 222 10.74 -14.40 14.93
N LEU A 223 11.97 -14.76 14.55
CA LEU A 223 12.24 -15.80 13.56
C LEU A 223 11.70 -17.17 14.01
N ARG A 224 11.72 -17.47 15.31
CA ARG A 224 11.13 -18.71 15.86
C ARG A 224 9.61 -18.72 15.71
N LEU A 225 8.96 -17.59 16.01
CA LEU A 225 7.52 -17.43 15.89
C LEU A 225 7.02 -17.45 14.44
N THR A 226 7.84 -17.04 13.45
CA THR A 226 7.45 -17.12 12.03
C THR A 226 7.15 -18.56 11.58
N ARG A 227 7.57 -19.57 12.33
CA ARG A 227 7.26 -20.99 12.07
C ARG A 227 5.88 -21.42 12.56
N HIS A 228 5.20 -20.59 13.35
CA HIS A 228 3.86 -20.93 13.84
C HIS A 228 2.86 -20.97 12.67
N PRO A 229 2.09 -22.05 12.46
CA PRO A 229 1.30 -22.26 11.23
C PRO A 229 0.32 -21.13 10.90
N ARG A 230 -0.31 -20.51 11.91
CA ARG A 230 -1.22 -19.35 11.68
C ARG A 230 -0.49 -18.10 11.26
N LEU A 231 0.71 -17.86 11.77
CA LEU A 231 1.56 -16.76 11.33
C LEU A 231 2.09 -17.01 9.92
N VAL A 232 2.43 -18.26 9.58
CA VAL A 232 2.79 -18.65 8.20
C VAL A 232 1.65 -18.34 7.24
N ILE A 233 0.40 -18.70 7.57
CA ILE A 233 -0.78 -18.36 6.74
C ILE A 233 -0.90 -16.84 6.59
N ALA A 234 -0.75 -16.07 7.68
CA ALA A 234 -0.87 -14.62 7.63
C ALA A 234 0.24 -13.96 6.81
N PHE A 235 1.50 -14.41 6.95
CA PHE A 235 2.63 -13.92 6.15
C PHE A 235 2.49 -14.30 4.67
N SER A 236 2.06 -15.54 4.38
CA SER A 236 1.80 -16.00 3.02
C SER A 236 0.68 -15.19 2.37
N ALA A 237 -0.39 -14.91 3.12
CA ALA A 237 -1.49 -14.06 2.63
C ALA A 237 -1.00 -12.62 2.35
N GLY A 238 -0.17 -12.06 3.22
CA GLY A 238 0.45 -10.74 3.00
C GLY A 238 1.35 -10.72 1.76
N PHE A 239 2.22 -11.72 1.61
CA PHE A 239 3.09 -11.87 0.44
C PHE A 239 2.26 -11.99 -0.84
N LEU A 240 1.34 -12.95 -0.89
CA LEU A 240 0.53 -13.22 -2.08
C LEU A 240 -0.32 -12.03 -2.49
N ARG A 241 -0.96 -11.36 -1.53
CA ARG A 241 -1.75 -10.17 -1.80
C ARG A 241 -0.94 -9.11 -2.55
N PHE A 242 0.23 -8.74 -2.01
CA PHE A 242 1.06 -7.71 -2.66
C PHE A 242 1.72 -8.21 -3.94
N PHE A 243 1.97 -9.51 -4.05
CA PHE A 243 2.44 -10.11 -5.30
C PHE A 243 1.40 -9.97 -6.40
N LEU A 244 0.14 -10.30 -6.11
CA LEU A 244 -0.98 -10.15 -7.05
C LEU A 244 -1.27 -8.68 -7.35
N ASP A 245 -1.32 -7.80 -6.32
CA ASP A 245 -1.59 -6.38 -6.52
C ASP A 245 -0.54 -5.73 -7.44
N TYR A 246 0.73 -5.98 -7.19
CA TYR A 246 1.80 -5.38 -7.99
C TYR A 246 1.99 -6.07 -9.34
N GLY A 247 1.78 -7.37 -9.43
CA GLY A 247 1.81 -8.11 -10.69
C GLY A 247 0.62 -7.81 -11.60
N PHE A 248 -0.58 -7.68 -11.03
CA PHE A 248 -1.79 -7.44 -11.81
C PHE A 248 -2.00 -5.93 -12.08
N LEU A 249 -2.13 -5.13 -11.01
CA LEU A 249 -2.49 -3.71 -11.18
C LEU A 249 -1.40 -2.91 -11.93
N THR A 250 -0.12 -3.26 -11.81
CA THR A 250 0.93 -2.55 -12.56
C THR A 250 0.80 -2.75 -14.06
N TYR A 251 0.43 -3.94 -14.52
CA TYR A 251 0.37 -4.26 -15.94
C TYR A 251 -1.04 -4.18 -16.53
N PHE A 252 -2.05 -4.03 -15.68
CA PHE A 252 -3.45 -3.89 -16.09
C PHE A 252 -3.69 -2.72 -17.07
N PRO A 253 -3.19 -1.49 -16.81
CA PRO A 253 -3.34 -0.39 -17.77
C PRO A 253 -2.63 -0.67 -19.10
N LEU A 254 -1.46 -1.31 -19.04
CA LEU A 254 -0.70 -1.67 -20.23
C LEU A 254 -1.47 -2.68 -21.10
N PHE A 255 -2.06 -3.71 -20.46
CA PHE A 255 -2.93 -4.67 -21.12
C PHE A 255 -4.12 -3.97 -21.80
N LEU A 256 -4.79 -3.07 -21.10
CA LEU A 256 -5.97 -2.38 -21.66
C LEU A 256 -5.63 -1.48 -22.85
N VAL A 257 -4.55 -0.72 -22.74
CA VAL A 257 -4.10 0.14 -23.85
C VAL A 257 -3.69 -0.70 -25.06
N ARG A 258 -2.99 -1.83 -24.86
CA ARG A 258 -2.52 -2.71 -25.94
C ARG A 258 -3.66 -3.52 -26.59
N THR A 259 -4.55 -4.10 -25.77
CA THR A 259 -5.56 -5.06 -26.24
C THR A 259 -6.87 -4.38 -26.63
N HIS A 260 -7.29 -3.34 -25.89
CA HIS A 260 -8.57 -2.68 -26.13
C HIS A 260 -8.41 -1.29 -26.79
N GLY A 261 -7.19 -0.82 -27.03
CA GLY A 261 -6.91 0.47 -27.66
C GLY A 261 -7.42 1.69 -26.88
N ILE A 262 -7.65 1.56 -25.56
CA ILE A 262 -8.17 2.66 -24.75
C ILE A 262 -7.04 3.60 -24.30
N SER A 263 -7.43 4.83 -23.93
CA SER A 263 -6.49 5.81 -23.39
C SER A 263 -6.01 5.46 -21.98
N THR A 264 -4.84 5.97 -21.60
CA THR A 264 -4.34 5.88 -20.21
C THR A 264 -5.29 6.51 -19.20
N ALA A 265 -6.03 7.56 -19.60
CA ALA A 265 -7.08 8.18 -18.79
C ALA A 265 -8.20 7.18 -18.45
N THR A 266 -8.72 6.48 -19.47
CA THR A 266 -9.78 5.46 -19.27
C THR A 266 -9.25 4.30 -18.43
N ALA A 267 -8.03 3.84 -18.67
CA ALA A 267 -7.39 2.79 -17.89
C ALA A 267 -7.22 3.19 -16.42
N GLY A 268 -6.84 4.44 -16.15
CA GLY A 268 -6.75 4.99 -14.80
C GLY A 268 -8.12 5.08 -14.10
N LEU A 269 -9.17 5.48 -14.83
CA LEU A 269 -10.54 5.56 -14.28
C LEU A 269 -11.09 4.19 -13.83
N LEU A 270 -10.68 3.09 -14.46
CA LEU A 270 -11.12 1.76 -14.07
C LEU A 270 -10.65 1.36 -12.66
N TYR A 271 -9.58 1.95 -12.14
CA TYR A 271 -9.18 1.72 -10.74
C TYR A 271 -10.22 2.20 -9.72
N VAL A 272 -11.14 3.07 -10.11
CA VAL A 272 -12.26 3.48 -9.25
C VAL A 272 -13.11 2.28 -8.86
N PHE A 273 -13.37 1.34 -9.79
CA PHE A 273 -14.12 0.11 -9.50
C PHE A 273 -13.39 -0.76 -8.47
N PHE A 274 -12.08 -0.92 -8.60
CA PHE A 274 -11.25 -1.61 -7.59
C PHE A 274 -11.38 -0.92 -6.23
N SER A 275 -11.24 0.41 -6.19
CA SER A 275 -11.24 1.17 -4.94
C SER A 275 -12.60 1.11 -4.25
N ILE A 276 -13.70 1.24 -5.00
CA ILE A 276 -15.07 1.12 -4.46
C ILE A 276 -15.28 -0.27 -3.87
N GLY A 277 -14.96 -1.33 -4.60
CA GLY A 277 -15.07 -2.70 -4.10
C GLY A 277 -14.28 -2.91 -2.81
N ALA A 278 -13.02 -2.44 -2.77
CA ALA A 278 -12.17 -2.56 -1.59
C ALA A 278 -12.70 -1.75 -0.39
N MET A 279 -13.25 -0.57 -0.60
CA MET A 279 -13.85 0.26 0.46
C MET A 279 -15.11 -0.40 1.03
N MET A 280 -15.99 -0.94 0.18
CA MET A 280 -17.22 -1.61 0.60
C MET A 280 -16.96 -2.75 1.57
N THR A 281 -16.05 -3.65 1.23
CA THR A 281 -15.77 -4.81 2.07
C THR A 281 -14.87 -4.50 3.26
N SER A 282 -13.91 -3.58 3.11
CA SER A 282 -13.06 -3.19 4.25
C SER A 282 -13.84 -2.48 5.37
N SER A 283 -14.89 -1.70 5.03
CA SER A 283 -15.76 -1.07 6.02
C SER A 283 -16.63 -2.08 6.80
N GLN A 284 -16.90 -3.24 6.20
CA GLN A 284 -17.71 -4.30 6.80
C GLN A 284 -16.87 -5.49 7.32
N ALA A 285 -15.55 -5.37 7.31
CA ALA A 285 -14.64 -6.46 7.65
C ALA A 285 -14.90 -7.05 9.05
N GLY A 286 -15.28 -6.24 10.04
CA GLY A 286 -15.65 -6.71 11.37
C GLY A 286 -16.90 -7.60 11.36
N ARG A 287 -17.93 -7.23 10.58
CA ARG A 287 -19.16 -8.03 10.43
C ARG A 287 -18.88 -9.35 9.69
N ILE A 288 -18.08 -9.30 8.64
CA ILE A 288 -17.68 -10.49 7.88
C ILE A 288 -16.88 -11.45 8.77
N ALA A 289 -16.05 -10.92 9.67
CA ALA A 289 -15.24 -11.73 10.59
C ALA A 289 -16.04 -12.36 11.74
N ALA A 290 -17.21 -11.84 12.08
CA ALA A 290 -17.95 -12.23 13.29
C ALA A 290 -18.53 -13.66 13.24
N GLY A 291 -18.67 -14.26 12.04
CA GLY A 291 -19.30 -15.57 11.91
C GLY A 291 -18.44 -16.67 11.28
N CYS A 292 -17.20 -16.34 10.85
CA CYS A 292 -16.37 -17.26 10.07
C CYS A 292 -14.91 -17.27 10.53
N ASP A 293 -14.23 -18.39 10.37
CA ASP A 293 -12.78 -18.44 10.56
C ASP A 293 -12.09 -17.51 9.53
N LYS A 294 -11.20 -16.66 10.01
CA LYS A 294 -10.47 -15.68 9.19
C LYS A 294 -9.64 -16.32 8.08
N ALA A 295 -9.14 -17.54 8.29
CA ALA A 295 -8.43 -18.28 7.27
C ALA A 295 -9.37 -18.69 6.11
N ASN A 296 -10.60 -19.12 6.40
CA ASN A 296 -11.58 -19.45 5.37
C ASN A 296 -12.01 -18.21 4.57
N ILE A 297 -12.14 -17.07 5.24
CA ILE A 297 -12.41 -15.79 4.55
C ILE A 297 -11.27 -15.44 3.59
N LEU A 298 -10.02 -15.64 3.99
CA LEU A 298 -8.86 -15.43 3.12
C LEU A 298 -8.89 -16.35 1.90
N PHE A 299 -9.25 -17.64 2.07
CA PHE A 299 -9.35 -18.59 0.96
C PHE A 299 -10.37 -18.15 -0.08
N VAL A 300 -11.57 -17.79 0.36
CA VAL A 300 -12.63 -17.30 -0.52
C VAL A 300 -12.19 -16.00 -1.22
N ALA A 301 -11.58 -15.08 -0.49
CA ALA A 301 -11.12 -13.83 -1.05
C ALA A 301 -10.01 -14.03 -2.10
N PHE A 302 -9.04 -14.91 -1.86
CA PHE A 302 -8.02 -15.24 -2.87
C PHE A 302 -8.59 -16.01 -4.07
N ALA A 303 -9.59 -16.86 -3.86
CA ALA A 303 -10.28 -17.54 -4.96
C ALA A 303 -11.00 -16.50 -5.85
N ILE A 304 -11.72 -15.54 -5.25
CA ILE A 304 -12.38 -14.44 -6.00
C ILE A 304 -11.33 -13.58 -6.71
N SER A 305 -10.21 -13.26 -6.05
CA SER A 305 -9.10 -12.51 -6.67
C SER A 305 -8.54 -13.25 -7.88
N GLY A 306 -8.28 -14.55 -7.75
CA GLY A 306 -7.78 -15.40 -8.83
C GLY A 306 -8.75 -15.48 -9.99
N ALA A 307 -10.03 -15.71 -9.73
CA ALA A 307 -11.08 -15.74 -10.74
C ALA A 307 -11.20 -14.42 -11.50
N ALA A 308 -11.17 -13.29 -10.78
CA ALA A 308 -11.23 -11.97 -11.38
C ALA A 308 -10.04 -11.70 -12.32
N VAL A 309 -8.81 -12.02 -11.87
CA VAL A 309 -7.59 -11.83 -12.67
C VAL A 309 -7.60 -12.75 -13.90
N LEU A 310 -7.98 -14.02 -13.74
CA LEU A 310 -8.09 -14.99 -14.86
C LEU A 310 -9.12 -14.57 -15.89
N ALA A 311 -10.23 -13.94 -15.46
CA ALA A 311 -11.31 -13.56 -16.36
C ALA A 311 -10.92 -12.40 -17.28
N VAL A 312 -10.09 -11.45 -16.82
CA VAL A 312 -9.80 -10.20 -17.53
C VAL A 312 -9.42 -10.38 -19.00
N PRO A 313 -8.52 -11.32 -19.39
CA PRO A 313 -8.15 -11.50 -20.79
C PRO A 313 -9.29 -11.99 -21.72
N PHE A 314 -10.34 -12.56 -21.14
CA PHE A 314 -11.48 -13.10 -21.90
C PHE A 314 -12.67 -12.14 -22.03
N LEU A 315 -12.61 -10.99 -21.30
CA LEU A 315 -13.72 -10.07 -21.26
C LEU A 315 -13.71 -9.12 -22.46
N PRO A 316 -14.74 -9.16 -23.31
CA PRO A 316 -14.75 -8.41 -24.58
C PRO A 316 -15.02 -6.91 -24.44
N GLY A 317 -15.41 -6.45 -23.24
CA GLY A 317 -15.85 -5.07 -23.05
C GLY A 317 -15.32 -4.43 -21.79
N ILE A 318 -15.04 -3.12 -21.86
CA ILE A 318 -14.45 -2.31 -20.76
C ILE A 318 -15.33 -2.36 -19.50
N GLY A 319 -16.68 -2.40 -19.65
CA GLY A 319 -17.60 -2.49 -18.53
C GLY A 319 -17.45 -3.82 -17.75
N LEU A 320 -17.28 -4.94 -18.46
CA LEU A 320 -17.06 -6.24 -17.83
C LEU A 320 -15.67 -6.31 -17.15
N VAL A 321 -14.66 -5.70 -17.74
CA VAL A 321 -13.34 -5.56 -17.12
C VAL A 321 -13.42 -4.71 -15.85
N GLY A 322 -14.18 -3.62 -15.87
CA GLY A 322 -14.49 -2.83 -14.66
C GLY A 322 -15.18 -3.67 -13.58
N GLY A 323 -16.13 -4.54 -13.97
CA GLY A 323 -16.79 -5.51 -13.09
C GLY A 323 -15.77 -6.49 -12.46
N ALA A 324 -14.86 -7.06 -13.24
CA ALA A 324 -13.80 -7.93 -12.72
C ALA A 324 -12.91 -7.19 -11.73
N LEU A 325 -12.55 -5.93 -12.01
CA LEU A 325 -11.78 -5.09 -11.09
C LEU A 325 -12.55 -4.80 -9.79
N PHE A 326 -13.84 -4.60 -9.87
CA PHE A 326 -14.70 -4.42 -8.69
C PHE A 326 -14.69 -5.67 -7.80
N PHE A 327 -14.84 -6.87 -8.37
CA PHE A 327 -14.77 -8.12 -7.62
C PHE A 327 -13.37 -8.35 -7.04
N TYR A 328 -12.31 -8.04 -7.79
CA TYR A 328 -10.94 -8.05 -7.28
C TYR A 328 -10.79 -7.08 -6.09
N GLY A 329 -11.39 -5.89 -6.17
CA GLY A 329 -11.44 -4.93 -5.09
C GLY A 329 -12.18 -5.44 -3.85
N LEU A 330 -13.38 -6.05 -4.03
CA LEU A 330 -14.14 -6.66 -2.93
C LEU A 330 -13.28 -7.68 -2.15
N ALA A 331 -12.59 -8.56 -2.87
CA ALA A 331 -11.69 -9.54 -2.27
C ALA A 331 -10.53 -8.87 -1.53
N ASN A 332 -9.85 -7.93 -2.16
CA ASN A 332 -8.70 -7.22 -1.59
C ASN A 332 -9.06 -6.43 -0.31
N GLY A 333 -10.26 -5.86 -0.25
CA GLY A 333 -10.75 -5.12 0.91
C GLY A 333 -10.89 -5.97 2.17
N VAL A 334 -11.16 -7.27 2.01
CA VAL A 334 -11.28 -8.23 3.12
C VAL A 334 -9.93 -8.82 3.51
N ILE A 335 -9.05 -9.12 2.55
CA ILE A 335 -7.75 -9.77 2.79
C ILE A 335 -6.92 -8.97 3.81
N SER A 336 -6.82 -7.65 3.66
CA SER A 336 -5.97 -6.83 4.52
C SER A 336 -6.34 -6.87 6.01
N PRO A 337 -7.59 -6.62 6.42
CA PRO A 337 -7.94 -6.67 7.83
C PRO A 337 -7.89 -8.09 8.40
N MET A 338 -8.26 -9.12 7.63
CA MET A 338 -8.18 -10.52 8.08
C MET A 338 -6.74 -10.94 8.33
N GLN A 339 -5.85 -10.66 7.39
CA GLN A 339 -4.42 -10.94 7.49
C GLN A 339 -3.79 -10.25 8.71
N LYS A 340 -4.04 -8.95 8.90
CA LYS A 340 -3.52 -8.20 10.06
C LYS A 340 -4.07 -8.73 11.37
N SER A 341 -5.35 -9.07 11.42
CA SER A 341 -5.98 -9.66 12.60
C SER A 341 -5.36 -11.02 12.96
N LEU A 342 -5.07 -11.88 11.97
CA LEU A 342 -4.36 -13.14 12.21
C LEU A 342 -2.95 -12.91 12.76
N LEU A 343 -2.21 -11.93 12.25
CA LEU A 343 -0.90 -11.56 12.76
C LEU A 343 -0.96 -11.12 14.23
N THR A 344 -1.83 -10.17 14.56
CA THR A 344 -1.87 -9.56 15.89
C THR A 344 -2.45 -10.48 16.96
N GLN A 345 -3.39 -11.36 16.61
CA GLN A 345 -4.00 -12.30 17.55
C GLN A 345 -3.11 -13.50 17.89
N ASN A 346 -2.21 -13.88 16.98
CA ASN A 346 -1.30 -15.00 17.18
C ASN A 346 0.12 -14.56 17.60
N ALA A 347 0.33 -13.26 17.84
CA ALA A 347 1.58 -12.69 18.29
C ALA A 347 1.51 -12.34 19.78
N PRO A 348 2.49 -12.76 20.62
CA PRO A 348 2.65 -12.27 21.98
C PRO A 348 2.71 -10.75 22.02
N ALA A 349 2.17 -10.11 23.07
CA ALA A 349 2.07 -8.66 23.16
C ALA A 349 3.44 -7.97 22.97
N GLU A 350 4.47 -8.55 23.57
CA GLU A 350 5.86 -8.05 23.54
C GLU A 350 6.49 -8.11 22.16
N LEU A 351 6.06 -9.04 21.30
CA LEU A 351 6.64 -9.30 19.97
C LEU A 351 5.78 -8.79 18.81
N ARG A 352 4.57 -8.25 19.09
CA ARG A 352 3.65 -7.76 18.05
C ARG A 352 4.29 -6.73 17.10
N GLY A 353 5.06 -5.78 17.66
CA GLY A 353 5.74 -4.77 16.86
C GLY A 353 6.72 -5.36 15.86
N GLY A 354 7.52 -6.33 16.32
CA GLY A 354 8.48 -7.04 15.47
C GLY A 354 7.83 -7.89 14.39
N ILE A 355 6.77 -8.60 14.72
CA ILE A 355 6.00 -9.42 13.76
C ILE A 355 5.36 -8.54 12.68
N VAL A 356 4.80 -7.38 13.04
CA VAL A 356 4.26 -6.41 12.07
C VAL A 356 5.37 -5.81 11.21
N SER A 357 6.55 -5.54 11.76
CA SER A 357 7.72 -5.05 11.01
C SER A 357 8.24 -6.09 10.03
N PHE A 358 8.29 -7.37 10.46
CA PHE A 358 8.67 -8.49 9.60
C PHE A 358 7.65 -8.70 8.46
N ASP A 359 6.34 -8.59 8.74
CA ASP A 359 5.30 -8.62 7.72
C ASP A 359 5.49 -7.52 6.67
N ARG A 360 5.87 -6.31 7.07
CA ARG A 360 6.18 -5.22 6.13
C ARG A 360 7.37 -5.53 5.25
N LEU A 361 8.41 -6.15 5.79
CA LEU A 361 9.56 -6.59 5.00
C LEU A 361 9.13 -7.60 3.93
N ILE A 362 8.33 -8.61 4.33
CA ILE A 362 7.75 -9.59 3.40
C ILE A 362 6.93 -8.89 2.30
N GLN A 363 6.11 -7.91 2.65
CA GLN A 363 5.33 -7.14 1.68
C GLN A 363 6.22 -6.36 0.70
N GLN A 364 7.33 -5.76 1.15
CA GLN A 364 8.26 -5.05 0.26
C GLN A 364 9.00 -6.01 -0.68
N VAL A 365 9.46 -7.15 -0.16
CA VAL A 365 10.03 -8.23 -0.99
C VAL A 365 9.01 -8.67 -2.04
N SER A 366 7.76 -8.91 -1.64
CA SER A 366 6.69 -9.34 -2.53
C SER A 366 6.44 -8.36 -3.69
N LYS A 367 6.32 -7.06 -3.38
CA LYS A 367 6.11 -6.01 -4.40
C LYS A 367 7.23 -5.99 -5.43
N THR A 368 8.47 -6.02 -4.96
CA THR A 368 9.66 -5.94 -5.82
C THR A 368 9.82 -7.21 -6.64
N THR A 369 9.68 -8.38 -6.03
CA THR A 369 9.80 -9.65 -6.75
C THR A 369 8.68 -9.85 -7.76
N SER A 370 7.46 -9.42 -7.44
CA SER A 370 6.34 -9.49 -8.37
C SER A 370 6.61 -8.70 -9.65
N THR A 371 6.97 -7.41 -9.54
CA THR A 371 7.24 -6.58 -10.72
C THR A 371 8.46 -7.07 -11.51
N ALA A 372 9.51 -7.55 -10.81
CA ALA A 372 10.70 -8.10 -11.46
C ALA A 372 10.39 -9.41 -12.20
N ILE A 373 9.70 -10.36 -11.56
CA ILE A 373 9.35 -11.66 -12.16
C ILE A 373 8.41 -11.46 -13.35
N VAL A 374 7.36 -10.64 -13.21
CA VAL A 374 6.45 -10.37 -14.33
C VAL A 374 7.20 -9.70 -15.48
N GLY A 375 8.10 -8.75 -15.20
CA GLY A 375 8.93 -8.14 -16.23
C GLY A 375 9.82 -9.12 -16.97
N LEU A 376 10.43 -10.07 -16.26
CA LEU A 376 11.24 -11.12 -16.85
C LEU A 376 10.39 -12.08 -17.71
N LEU A 377 9.21 -12.46 -17.23
CA LEU A 377 8.30 -13.31 -17.99
C LEU A 377 7.82 -12.62 -19.28
N LEU A 378 7.60 -11.30 -19.26
CA LEU A 378 7.20 -10.53 -20.44
C LEU A 378 8.28 -10.45 -21.54
N VAL A 379 9.51 -10.88 -21.29
CA VAL A 379 10.52 -11.05 -22.33
C VAL A 379 10.15 -12.20 -23.30
N SER A 380 9.49 -13.23 -22.79
CA SER A 380 9.17 -14.48 -23.53
C SER A 380 7.67 -14.77 -23.62
N THR A 381 6.82 -14.00 -22.94
CA THR A 381 5.36 -14.25 -22.89
C THR A 381 4.59 -12.96 -23.14
N GLU A 382 3.29 -13.10 -23.42
CA GLU A 382 2.37 -12.00 -23.63
C GLU A 382 1.63 -11.60 -22.33
N LEU A 383 1.10 -10.37 -22.26
CA LEU A 383 0.34 -9.86 -21.12
C LEU A 383 -0.84 -10.78 -20.67
N PRO A 384 -1.66 -11.35 -21.58
CA PRO A 384 -2.72 -12.27 -21.18
C PRO A 384 -2.19 -13.48 -20.39
N THR A 385 -1.06 -14.05 -20.83
CA THR A 385 -0.41 -15.19 -20.16
C THR A 385 0.00 -14.85 -18.72
N ILE A 386 0.49 -13.63 -18.50
CA ILE A 386 0.84 -13.16 -17.15
C ILE A 386 -0.39 -13.19 -16.24
N PHE A 387 -1.56 -12.73 -16.72
CA PHE A 387 -2.77 -12.71 -15.89
C PHE A 387 -3.26 -14.13 -15.60
N TRP A 388 -3.14 -15.05 -16.54
CA TRP A 388 -3.42 -16.48 -16.28
C TRP A 388 -2.49 -17.05 -15.23
N LEU A 389 -1.18 -16.78 -15.32
CA LEU A 389 -0.21 -17.25 -14.33
C LEU A 389 -0.49 -16.67 -12.93
N LEU A 390 -0.81 -15.39 -12.82
CA LEU A 390 -1.15 -14.75 -11.56
C LEU A 390 -2.46 -15.31 -10.97
N GLY A 391 -3.47 -15.53 -11.79
CA GLY A 391 -4.72 -16.13 -11.36
C GLY A 391 -4.56 -17.58 -10.89
N ILE A 392 -3.81 -18.40 -11.65
CA ILE A 392 -3.46 -19.78 -11.26
C ILE A 392 -2.66 -19.78 -9.95
N LEU A 393 -1.69 -18.87 -9.80
CA LEU A 393 -0.93 -18.71 -8.55
C LEU A 393 -1.85 -18.40 -7.37
N SER A 394 -2.86 -17.55 -7.57
CA SER A 394 -3.86 -17.27 -6.54
C SER A 394 -4.61 -18.52 -6.10
N PHE A 395 -5.06 -19.36 -7.02
CA PHE A 395 -5.73 -20.63 -6.68
C PHE A 395 -4.77 -21.66 -6.08
N ALA A 396 -3.56 -21.79 -6.60
CA ALA A 396 -2.54 -22.69 -6.03
C ALA A 396 -2.21 -22.34 -4.59
N SER A 397 -2.18 -21.04 -4.25
CA SER A 397 -1.94 -20.58 -2.90
C SER A 397 -3.11 -20.86 -1.95
N VAL A 398 -4.36 -20.81 -2.44
CA VAL A 398 -5.53 -21.26 -1.68
C VAL A 398 -5.37 -22.73 -1.30
N GLY A 399 -4.97 -23.59 -2.27
CA GLY A 399 -4.69 -25.00 -2.01
C GLY A 399 -3.60 -25.20 -0.96
N LEU A 400 -2.49 -24.46 -1.07
CA LEU A 400 -1.39 -24.54 -0.10
C LEU A 400 -1.82 -24.08 1.30
N MET A 401 -2.53 -22.97 1.40
CA MET A 401 -3.04 -22.47 2.68
C MET A 401 -4.05 -23.45 3.29
N ALA A 402 -4.92 -24.07 2.49
CA ALA A 402 -5.87 -25.09 2.95
C ALA A 402 -5.15 -26.33 3.51
N CYS A 403 -4.04 -26.74 2.92
CA CYS A 403 -3.20 -27.83 3.46
C CYS A 403 -2.50 -27.48 4.79
N LEU A 404 -2.26 -26.20 5.06
CA LEU A 404 -1.65 -25.73 6.31
C LEU A 404 -2.68 -25.57 7.45
N LEU A 405 -3.96 -25.35 7.13
CA LEU A 405 -5.02 -25.09 8.11
C LEU A 405 -5.23 -26.23 9.11
N PRO A 406 -5.28 -27.52 8.73
CA PRO A 406 -5.43 -28.62 9.68
C PRO A 406 -4.27 -28.70 10.69
N ARG A 407 -3.05 -28.36 10.25
CA ARG A 407 -1.87 -28.29 11.12
C ARG A 407 -1.98 -27.11 12.11
N ALA A 408 -2.53 -25.99 11.66
CA ALA A 408 -2.77 -24.82 12.51
C ALA A 408 -3.85 -25.06 13.56
N GLN A 409 -4.86 -25.87 13.28
CA GLN A 409 -5.91 -26.26 14.23
C GLN A 409 -5.39 -27.26 15.27
N ARG A 410 -4.57 -28.25 14.87
CA ARG A 410 -3.95 -29.22 15.79
C ARG A 410 -2.97 -28.58 16.76
N ALA A 411 -2.24 -27.54 16.36
CA ALA A 411 -1.32 -26.82 17.23
C ALA A 411 -2.00 -26.07 18.40
N ILE A 412 -3.32 -25.92 18.38
CA ILE A 412 -4.11 -25.30 19.47
C ILE A 412 -4.62 -26.36 20.45
N SER A 413 -4.85 -27.58 19.98
CA SER A 413 -5.36 -28.68 20.82
C SER A 413 -4.28 -29.34 21.69
N THR A 414 -3.01 -29.01 21.48
CA THR A 414 -1.91 -29.41 22.39
C THR A 414 -1.63 -28.25 23.35
N PRO A 415 -2.04 -28.35 24.65
CA PRO A 415 -1.63 -27.38 25.65
C PRO A 415 -0.10 -27.44 25.73
N THR A 416 0.56 -26.30 25.54
CA THR A 416 1.98 -26.15 25.91
C THR A 416 2.07 -26.46 27.42
N VAL A 417 2.50 -27.67 27.73
CA VAL A 417 2.94 -28.01 29.08
C VAL A 417 4.12 -27.08 29.41
N SER A 418 3.88 -26.27 30.45
CA SER A 418 4.71 -25.36 31.23
C SER A 418 6.22 -25.46 31.04
#